data_8342c67c340aa46dfbcd3fc7de138a5d
#
_entry.id   8342c67c340aa46dfbcd3fc7de138a5d
#
_cell.length_a   1.000
_cell.length_b   1.000
_cell.length_c   1.000
_cell.angle_alpha   90.00
_cell.angle_beta   90.00
_cell.angle_gamma   90.00
#
_symmetry.space_group_name_H-M   'P 1'
#
loop_
_entity.id
_entity.type
_entity.pdbx_description
1 polymer ?
#
loop_
_entity_poly.entity_id
_entity_poly.type
_entity_poly.pdbx_seq_one_letter_code
_entity_poly.pdbx_strand_id
1 'polypeptide(L)'
;MDYDELVDFFKEKGINEVVIAGDIMSYHKEDYDILHQREQFKKEDISVTTIRANHYFKPSKTRNNKGEPYKVFTSFYKKWRPYLMKRTVYNYDIKDLAKVGVKSKQKLKGDYSQSGISEETAQYKWSDFLDKDIEDYDSNREYLPEVLTSQLSIYLAYGVLDIIQIFNDLLDGYDKDEQNYEAFIRELIFREFYYVLMTQYPKTAHIAFKEKYQNLNWSYNEDNFDLWRKGMTGFPIIDAAMGELNTTGYMHNRMRMVVSQFLTKDLFIDWTWGEEYFRQKLIDYDAASNVHGWQWSASTGTDAVPYFRMFNPVRQSERFDKKALYIKKFIPTLNDVDAKYLHDTYKHERQIKEQGIELGKDYPKQMVNHSESRDHVMSEFKAME
;
A
#
# COMPACT_ATOMS: atom_id res chain seq x y z
N MET A 1 18.90 -15.78 -13.61
CA MET A 1 18.72 -16.50 -14.90
C MET A 1 18.09 -15.48 -15.78
N ASP A 2 18.76 -15.09 -16.83
CA ASP A 2 18.19 -14.20 -17.84
C ASP A 2 17.18 -14.97 -18.73
N TYR A 3 16.57 -14.27 -19.67
CA TYR A 3 15.55 -14.87 -20.53
C TYR A 3 16.10 -16.03 -21.37
N ASP A 4 17.26 -15.85 -21.98
CA ASP A 4 17.86 -16.86 -22.88
C ASP A 4 18.28 -18.11 -22.10
N GLU A 5 18.89 -17.94 -20.93
CA GLU A 5 19.18 -19.05 -20.01
C GLU A 5 17.91 -19.81 -19.58
N LEU A 6 16.77 -19.11 -19.41
CA LEU A 6 15.50 -19.73 -19.04
C LEU A 6 14.89 -20.52 -20.20
N VAL A 7 14.94 -20.00 -21.42
CA VAL A 7 14.51 -20.69 -22.65
C VAL A 7 15.34 -21.93 -22.91
N ASP A 8 16.66 -21.82 -22.79
CA ASP A 8 17.58 -22.96 -22.96
C ASP A 8 17.32 -24.04 -21.92
N PHE A 9 17.08 -23.66 -20.66
CA PHE A 9 16.69 -24.60 -19.60
C PHE A 9 15.37 -25.31 -19.93
N PHE A 10 14.36 -24.60 -20.41
CA PHE A 10 13.08 -25.21 -20.78
C PHE A 10 13.23 -26.20 -21.93
N LYS A 11 14.01 -25.86 -22.98
CA LYS A 11 14.32 -26.74 -24.10
C LYS A 11 15.10 -27.99 -23.66
N GLU A 12 16.13 -27.79 -22.84
CA GLU A 12 16.92 -28.93 -22.29
C GLU A 12 16.05 -29.91 -21.49
N LYS A 13 15.04 -29.40 -20.78
CA LYS A 13 14.13 -30.22 -19.96
C LYS A 13 12.89 -30.70 -20.70
N GLY A 14 12.73 -30.34 -21.98
CA GLY A 14 11.52 -30.67 -22.76
C GLY A 14 10.26 -30.01 -22.23
N ILE A 15 10.38 -28.84 -21.61
CA ILE A 15 9.26 -28.06 -21.07
C ILE A 15 8.66 -27.24 -22.24
N ASN A 16 7.42 -27.52 -22.57
CA ASN A 16 6.66 -26.84 -23.61
C ASN A 16 5.47 -26.01 -23.08
N GLU A 17 5.23 -26.07 -21.74
CA GLU A 17 4.23 -25.26 -21.08
C GLU A 17 4.77 -24.69 -19.75
N VAL A 18 4.55 -23.40 -19.54
CA VAL A 18 4.87 -22.69 -18.30
C VAL A 18 3.58 -22.14 -17.70
N VAL A 19 3.37 -22.43 -16.44
CA VAL A 19 2.20 -21.92 -15.70
C VAL A 19 2.67 -20.83 -14.75
N ILE A 20 2.12 -19.63 -14.87
CA ILE A 20 2.47 -18.49 -14.02
C ILE A 20 1.24 -17.92 -13.32
N ALA A 21 1.41 -17.42 -12.10
CA ALA A 21 0.40 -16.61 -11.48
C ALA A 21 0.29 -15.27 -12.23
N GLY A 22 -0.86 -14.94 -12.80
CA GLY A 22 -0.84 -13.88 -13.75
C GLY A 22 -2.14 -13.24 -14.16
N ASP A 23 -2.81 -12.53 -13.27
CA ASP A 23 -3.69 -11.45 -13.69
C ASP A 23 -3.22 -10.09 -13.11
N ILE A 24 -2.17 -10.15 -12.28
CA ILE A 24 -1.60 -8.97 -11.67
C ILE A 24 -0.20 -8.86 -12.19
N MET A 25 0.00 -7.81 -12.86
CA MET A 25 1.29 -7.46 -13.35
C MET A 25 1.88 -6.49 -12.39
N SER A 26 3.09 -6.74 -12.03
CA SER A 26 3.92 -5.66 -11.59
C SER A 26 4.02 -4.65 -12.74
N TYR A 27 3.95 -3.39 -12.41
CA TYR A 27 3.76 -2.31 -13.38
C TYR A 27 5.02 -1.46 -13.52
N HIS A 28 6.10 -1.92 -12.92
CA HIS A 28 7.41 -1.37 -13.14
C HIS A 28 7.97 -1.86 -14.49
N LYS A 29 8.80 -1.07 -15.11
CA LYS A 29 9.36 -1.31 -16.45
C LYS A 29 9.97 -2.70 -16.62
N GLU A 30 10.51 -3.25 -15.52
CA GLU A 30 11.12 -4.58 -15.46
C GLU A 30 10.10 -5.72 -15.59
N ASP A 31 8.85 -5.48 -15.19
CA ASP A 31 7.77 -6.48 -15.23
C ASP A 31 6.93 -6.39 -16.51
N TYR A 32 7.02 -5.30 -17.25
CA TYR A 32 6.58 -5.23 -18.66
C TYR A 32 7.27 -6.31 -19.49
N ASP A 33 8.45 -6.69 -19.06
CA ASP A 33 9.22 -7.76 -19.68
C ASP A 33 8.57 -9.13 -19.56
N ILE A 34 7.80 -9.44 -18.50
CA ILE A 34 7.09 -10.72 -18.38
C ILE A 34 6.01 -10.88 -19.47
N LEU A 35 5.30 -9.81 -19.84
CA LEU A 35 4.36 -9.86 -20.97
C LEU A 35 5.06 -9.93 -22.32
N HIS A 36 6.17 -9.22 -22.45
CA HIS A 36 7.03 -9.30 -23.62
C HIS A 36 7.61 -10.71 -23.76
N GLN A 37 8.02 -11.31 -22.64
CA GLN A 37 8.49 -12.69 -22.56
C GLN A 37 7.43 -13.70 -23.00
N ARG A 38 6.12 -13.46 -22.72
CA ARG A 38 5.05 -14.34 -23.24
C ARG A 38 5.05 -14.45 -24.77
N GLU A 39 5.23 -13.35 -25.47
CA GLU A 39 5.31 -13.36 -26.94
C GLU A 39 6.59 -14.01 -27.44
N GLN A 40 7.67 -13.84 -26.70
CA GLN A 40 8.95 -14.50 -26.98
C GLN A 40 8.89 -16.01 -26.71
N PHE A 41 8.31 -16.45 -25.57
CA PHE A 41 8.11 -17.89 -25.31
C PHE A 41 7.27 -18.56 -26.39
N LYS A 42 6.23 -17.90 -26.92
CA LYS A 42 5.46 -18.41 -28.05
C LYS A 42 6.29 -18.61 -29.32
N LYS A 43 7.28 -17.76 -29.57
CA LYS A 43 8.20 -17.92 -30.72
C LYS A 43 9.11 -19.13 -30.58
N GLU A 44 9.30 -19.60 -29.36
CA GLU A 44 10.10 -20.74 -29.01
C GLU A 44 9.26 -22.04 -28.76
N ASP A 45 7.99 -22.03 -29.22
CA ASP A 45 7.01 -23.10 -29.01
C ASP A 45 6.74 -23.45 -27.54
N ILE A 46 6.93 -22.49 -26.64
CA ILE A 46 6.62 -22.62 -25.22
C ILE A 46 5.31 -21.88 -24.95
N SER A 47 4.28 -22.61 -24.57
CA SER A 47 2.99 -22.04 -24.15
C SER A 47 3.06 -21.46 -22.74
N VAL A 48 2.39 -20.33 -22.51
CA VAL A 48 2.28 -19.71 -21.19
C VAL A 48 0.83 -19.69 -20.76
N THR A 49 0.49 -20.52 -19.79
CA THR A 49 -0.82 -20.54 -19.14
C THR A 49 -0.77 -19.66 -17.88
N THR A 50 -1.73 -18.76 -17.73
CA THR A 50 -1.87 -17.96 -16.51
C THR A 50 -2.97 -18.50 -15.62
N ILE A 51 -2.63 -18.76 -14.37
CA ILE A 51 -3.59 -19.09 -13.33
C ILE A 51 -3.92 -17.84 -12.51
N ARG A 52 -5.00 -17.93 -11.75
CA ARG A 52 -5.41 -16.85 -10.86
C ARG A 52 -4.29 -16.51 -9.85
N ALA A 53 -3.97 -15.24 -9.75
CA ALA A 53 -3.15 -14.71 -8.66
C ALA A 53 -4.00 -14.50 -7.39
N ASN A 54 -3.42 -13.87 -6.37
CA ASN A 54 -4.05 -13.65 -5.07
C ASN A 54 -5.11 -12.53 -5.10
N HIS A 55 -6.17 -12.74 -5.88
CA HIS A 55 -7.35 -11.87 -5.95
C HIS A 55 -8.63 -12.72 -6.00
N TYR A 56 -9.74 -12.15 -5.53
CA TYR A 56 -11.04 -12.83 -5.52
C TYR A 56 -11.82 -12.64 -6.83
N PHE A 57 -11.94 -11.41 -7.31
CA PHE A 57 -12.60 -11.10 -8.58
C PHE A 57 -11.57 -11.14 -9.72
N LYS A 58 -11.97 -11.59 -10.91
CA LYS A 58 -11.10 -11.56 -12.09
C LYS A 58 -10.97 -10.13 -12.61
N PRO A 59 -9.83 -9.41 -12.42
CA PRO A 59 -9.72 -7.98 -12.71
C PRO A 59 -10.02 -7.63 -14.16
N SER A 60 -9.54 -8.44 -15.11
CA SER A 60 -9.75 -8.23 -16.55
C SER A 60 -11.21 -8.36 -17.00
N LYS A 61 -12.05 -9.08 -16.22
CA LYS A 61 -13.47 -9.33 -16.53
C LYS A 61 -14.45 -8.50 -15.70
N THR A 62 -13.95 -7.74 -14.73
CA THR A 62 -14.79 -6.97 -13.82
C THR A 62 -15.21 -5.65 -14.47
N ARG A 63 -16.47 -5.59 -14.93
CA ARG A 63 -17.03 -4.47 -15.71
C ARG A 63 -18.34 -3.96 -15.11
N ASN A 64 -18.66 -2.69 -15.39
CA ASN A 64 -19.96 -2.10 -15.08
C ASN A 64 -21.04 -2.56 -16.10
N ASN A 65 -22.26 -2.10 -15.92
CA ASN A 65 -23.39 -2.49 -16.78
C ASN A 65 -23.24 -2.02 -18.25
N LYS A 66 -22.33 -1.08 -18.54
CA LYS A 66 -22.01 -0.61 -19.88
C LYS A 66 -20.83 -1.36 -20.51
N GLY A 67 -20.27 -2.35 -19.82
CA GLY A 67 -19.09 -3.08 -20.24
C GLY A 67 -17.78 -2.32 -20.02
N GLU A 68 -17.79 -1.20 -19.29
CA GLU A 68 -16.64 -0.36 -19.01
C GLU A 68 -15.99 -0.73 -17.64
N PRO A 69 -14.71 -0.43 -17.43
CA PRO A 69 -14.09 -0.55 -16.11
C PRO A 69 -14.74 0.38 -15.08
N TYR A 70 -14.78 -0.06 -13.85
CA TYR A 70 -15.20 0.80 -12.74
C TYR A 70 -14.16 1.88 -12.46
N LYS A 71 -14.65 3.10 -12.19
CA LYS A 71 -13.80 4.26 -11.83
C LYS A 71 -14.11 4.81 -10.44
N VAL A 72 -15.16 4.30 -9.78
CA VAL A 72 -15.62 4.74 -8.47
C VAL A 72 -15.83 3.54 -7.56
N PHE A 73 -15.14 3.53 -6.42
CA PHE A 73 -15.18 2.44 -5.46
C PHE A 73 -16.59 2.10 -4.98
N THR A 74 -17.37 3.10 -4.59
CA THR A 74 -18.74 2.85 -4.09
C THR A 74 -19.61 2.11 -5.10
N SER A 75 -19.48 2.43 -6.40
CA SER A 75 -20.21 1.74 -7.47
C SER A 75 -19.71 0.31 -7.67
N PHE A 76 -18.39 0.11 -7.60
CA PHE A 76 -17.76 -1.21 -7.63
C PHE A 76 -18.22 -2.06 -6.45
N TYR A 77 -18.10 -1.55 -5.22
CA TYR A 77 -18.49 -2.23 -4.00
C TYR A 77 -19.96 -2.67 -4.02
N LYS A 78 -20.89 -1.75 -4.29
CA LYS A 78 -22.34 -2.06 -4.37
C LYS A 78 -22.66 -3.13 -5.39
N LYS A 79 -21.92 -3.19 -6.51
CA LYS A 79 -22.13 -4.20 -7.54
C LYS A 79 -21.54 -5.56 -7.16
N TRP A 80 -20.33 -5.60 -6.60
CA TRP A 80 -19.59 -6.84 -6.44
C TRP A 80 -19.72 -7.46 -5.05
N ARG A 81 -20.00 -6.68 -4.01
CA ARG A 81 -20.21 -7.20 -2.65
C ARG A 81 -21.26 -8.33 -2.59
N PRO A 82 -22.42 -8.24 -3.28
CA PRO A 82 -23.41 -9.33 -3.29
C PRO A 82 -22.92 -10.62 -3.96
N TYR A 83 -21.87 -10.56 -4.77
CA TYR A 83 -21.28 -11.77 -5.40
C TYR A 83 -20.15 -12.39 -4.57
N LEU A 84 -19.87 -11.82 -3.42
CA LEU A 84 -18.96 -12.44 -2.47
C LEU A 84 -19.67 -13.66 -1.84
N MET A 85 -19.14 -14.85 -2.13
CA MET A 85 -19.66 -16.13 -1.64
C MET A 85 -18.49 -17.03 -1.30
N LYS A 86 -18.74 -18.03 -0.46
CA LYS A 86 -17.74 -19.06 -0.17
C LYS A 86 -17.31 -19.78 -1.43
N ARG A 87 -16.02 -20.05 -1.52
CA ARG A 87 -15.40 -20.82 -2.62
C ARG A 87 -14.56 -21.94 -2.06
N THR A 88 -14.35 -22.96 -2.87
CA THR A 88 -13.46 -24.07 -2.50
C THR A 88 -12.02 -23.58 -2.41
N VAL A 89 -11.39 -23.86 -1.29
CA VAL A 89 -9.94 -23.74 -1.08
C VAL A 89 -9.34 -25.12 -1.34
N TYR A 90 -8.32 -25.18 -2.19
CA TYR A 90 -7.63 -26.45 -2.50
C TYR A 90 -6.35 -26.50 -1.66
N ASN A 91 -6.30 -27.47 -0.75
CA ASN A 91 -5.09 -27.77 0.01
C ASN A 91 -4.35 -28.91 -0.66
N TYR A 92 -3.08 -28.72 -0.95
CA TYR A 92 -2.20 -29.75 -1.51
C TYR A 92 -1.20 -30.22 -0.46
N ASP A 93 -1.06 -31.53 -0.27
CA ASP A 93 0.02 -32.06 0.56
C ASP A 93 1.35 -31.84 -0.16
N ILE A 94 2.34 -31.29 0.57
CA ILE A 94 3.69 -31.06 0.05
C ILE A 94 4.32 -32.37 -0.48
N LYS A 95 3.90 -33.53 0.06
CA LYS A 95 4.31 -34.85 -0.41
C LYS A 95 3.81 -35.16 -1.83
N ASP A 96 2.69 -34.59 -2.22
CA ASP A 96 2.17 -34.76 -3.58
C ASP A 96 2.94 -33.89 -4.56
N LEU A 97 3.34 -32.68 -4.16
CA LEU A 97 4.24 -31.82 -4.93
C LEU A 97 5.62 -32.49 -5.14
N ALA A 98 6.12 -33.19 -4.13
CA ALA A 98 7.39 -33.92 -4.24
C ALA A 98 7.36 -35.05 -5.28
N LYS A 99 6.18 -35.60 -5.64
CA LYS A 99 6.02 -36.64 -6.67
C LYS A 99 6.17 -36.07 -8.09
N VAL A 100 5.83 -34.79 -8.29
CA VAL A 100 5.88 -34.12 -9.59
C VAL A 100 7.06 -33.17 -9.73
N GLY A 101 7.75 -32.89 -8.63
CA GLY A 101 8.88 -31.98 -8.60
C GLY A 101 10.14 -32.52 -9.26
N VAL A 102 10.84 -31.67 -9.99
CA VAL A 102 12.17 -31.98 -10.54
C VAL A 102 13.23 -31.65 -9.50
N LYS A 103 14.14 -32.62 -9.22
CA LYS A 103 15.27 -32.37 -8.33
C LYS A 103 16.20 -31.32 -8.94
N SER A 104 16.31 -30.15 -8.31
CA SER A 104 17.28 -29.14 -8.67
C SER A 104 18.55 -29.25 -7.82
N LYS A 105 19.73 -29.09 -8.45
CA LYS A 105 20.99 -28.92 -7.75
C LYS A 105 21.22 -27.46 -7.31
N GLN A 106 20.43 -26.53 -7.80
CA GLN A 106 20.54 -25.14 -7.40
C GLN A 106 19.97 -24.98 -5.99
N LYS A 107 20.77 -24.36 -5.12
CA LYS A 107 20.32 -23.92 -3.81
C LYS A 107 19.87 -22.47 -3.92
N LEU A 108 18.73 -22.14 -3.33
CA LEU A 108 18.36 -20.75 -3.14
C LEU A 108 19.46 -20.03 -2.36
N LYS A 109 19.95 -18.93 -2.89
CA LYS A 109 20.94 -18.09 -2.20
C LYS A 109 20.18 -17.19 -1.25
N GLY A 110 20.41 -17.34 0.04
CA GLY A 110 19.83 -16.52 1.11
C GLY A 110 19.31 -17.39 2.26
N ASP A 111 19.32 -16.83 3.44
CA ASP A 111 18.67 -17.40 4.62
C ASP A 111 17.31 -16.71 4.80
N TYR A 112 16.26 -17.38 4.41
CA TYR A 112 14.88 -16.90 4.52
C TYR A 112 14.22 -17.31 5.84
N SER A 113 14.90 -18.08 6.68
CA SER A 113 14.37 -18.60 7.94
C SER A 113 14.03 -17.51 8.95
N GLN A 114 14.65 -16.34 8.83
CA GLN A 114 14.45 -15.20 9.74
C GLN A 114 13.44 -14.18 9.23
N SER A 115 12.87 -14.35 8.02
CA SER A 115 11.95 -13.36 7.46
C SER A 115 10.61 -13.25 8.20
N GLY A 116 10.23 -14.30 8.95
CA GLY A 116 8.91 -14.39 9.58
C GLY A 116 7.73 -14.46 8.59
N ILE A 117 8.02 -14.50 7.28
CA ILE A 117 7.02 -14.58 6.22
C ILE A 117 6.85 -16.05 5.84
N SER A 118 5.93 -16.72 6.51
CA SER A 118 5.56 -18.11 6.22
C SER A 118 4.06 -18.28 6.23
N GLU A 119 3.57 -19.32 5.59
CA GLU A 119 2.14 -19.67 5.60
C GLU A 119 1.66 -19.95 7.03
N GLU A 120 2.45 -20.67 7.85
CA GLU A 120 2.14 -20.95 9.25
C GLU A 120 1.99 -19.66 10.07
N THR A 121 2.92 -18.71 9.92
CA THR A 121 2.85 -17.42 10.61
C THR A 121 1.65 -16.60 10.12
N ALA A 122 1.36 -16.65 8.82
CA ALA A 122 0.21 -15.95 8.24
C ALA A 122 -1.12 -16.49 8.78
N GLN A 123 -1.28 -17.83 8.83
CA GLN A 123 -2.45 -18.50 9.38
C GLN A 123 -2.64 -18.20 10.86
N TYR A 124 -1.53 -18.26 11.64
CA TYR A 124 -1.58 -17.92 13.06
C TYR A 124 -2.05 -16.47 13.28
N LYS A 125 -1.47 -15.49 12.57
CA LYS A 125 -1.86 -14.08 12.68
C LYS A 125 -3.31 -13.84 12.26
N TRP A 126 -3.76 -14.54 11.23
CA TRP A 126 -5.14 -14.45 10.79
C TRP A 126 -6.12 -14.98 11.85
N SER A 127 -5.84 -16.18 12.37
CA SER A 127 -6.65 -16.77 13.45
C SER A 127 -6.65 -15.90 14.71
N ASP A 128 -5.48 -15.41 15.14
CA ASP A 128 -5.34 -14.54 16.32
C ASP A 128 -6.15 -13.25 16.17
N PHE A 129 -6.12 -12.63 14.98
CA PHE A 129 -6.91 -11.44 14.67
C PHE A 129 -8.43 -11.72 14.69
N LEU A 130 -8.88 -12.83 14.12
CA LEU A 130 -10.29 -13.24 14.16
C LEU A 130 -10.78 -13.51 15.59
N ASP A 131 -9.90 -14.04 16.43
CA ASP A 131 -10.27 -14.41 17.79
C ASP A 131 -10.25 -13.22 18.77
N LYS A 132 -9.46 -12.17 18.50
CA LYS A 132 -9.20 -11.09 19.47
C LYS A 132 -9.64 -9.70 19.04
N ASP A 133 -9.40 -9.36 17.77
CA ASP A 133 -9.41 -7.95 17.36
C ASP A 133 -10.48 -7.62 16.32
N ILE A 134 -11.08 -8.62 15.65
CA ILE A 134 -12.04 -8.37 14.57
C ILE A 134 -13.31 -7.67 15.07
N GLU A 135 -13.79 -7.98 16.29
CA GLU A 135 -15.03 -7.44 16.85
C GLU A 135 -14.91 -5.94 17.21
N ASP A 136 -13.70 -5.41 17.30
CA ASP A 136 -13.43 -3.99 17.55
C ASP A 136 -12.75 -3.29 16.35
N TYR A 137 -12.68 -3.94 15.21
CA TYR A 137 -11.89 -3.47 14.07
C TYR A 137 -12.29 -2.08 13.57
N ASP A 138 -13.58 -1.80 13.39
CA ASP A 138 -14.04 -0.51 12.84
C ASP A 138 -13.67 0.67 13.75
N SER A 139 -13.66 0.47 15.06
CA SER A 139 -13.25 1.49 16.04
C SER A 139 -11.73 1.60 16.18
N ASN A 140 -11.01 0.48 16.12
CA ASN A 140 -9.58 0.40 16.43
C ASN A 140 -8.67 0.61 15.22
N ARG A 141 -9.16 0.43 13.99
CA ARG A 141 -8.34 0.54 12.77
C ARG A 141 -7.67 1.89 12.54
N GLU A 142 -8.09 2.92 13.25
CA GLU A 142 -7.52 4.27 13.18
C GLU A 142 -6.59 4.59 14.37
N TYR A 143 -6.42 3.65 15.32
CA TYR A 143 -5.60 3.85 16.50
C TYR A 143 -4.13 3.60 16.18
N LEU A 144 -3.28 4.63 16.33
CA LEU A 144 -1.88 4.60 15.91
C LEU A 144 -0.90 4.01 16.95
N PRO A 145 -1.06 4.24 18.26
CA PRO A 145 -0.04 3.88 19.24
C PRO A 145 0.24 2.39 19.35
N GLU A 146 -0.77 1.57 19.11
CA GLU A 146 -0.72 0.11 19.22
C GLU A 146 -1.12 -0.54 17.89
N VAL A 147 -0.70 -1.79 17.72
CA VAL A 147 -1.06 -2.57 16.54
C VAL A 147 -2.35 -3.32 16.83
N LEU A 148 -3.46 -2.72 16.42
CA LEU A 148 -4.82 -3.28 16.58
C LEU A 148 -5.44 -3.65 15.21
N THR A 149 -4.60 -3.86 14.21
CA THR A 149 -4.99 -4.31 12.87
C THR A 149 -4.38 -5.67 12.56
N SER A 150 -4.92 -6.37 11.57
CA SER A 150 -4.51 -7.74 11.23
C SER A 150 -3.04 -7.89 10.81
N GLN A 151 -2.39 -6.83 10.34
CA GLN A 151 -1.04 -6.85 9.73
C GLN A 151 -0.88 -7.90 8.61
N LEU A 152 -1.96 -8.24 7.92
CA LEU A 152 -1.94 -9.25 6.86
C LEU A 152 -1.43 -8.75 5.52
N SER A 153 -1.20 -7.45 5.37
CA SER A 153 -0.79 -6.83 4.09
C SER A 153 0.46 -7.48 3.49
N ILE A 154 1.45 -7.79 4.31
CA ILE A 154 2.67 -8.47 3.87
C ILE A 154 2.37 -9.89 3.33
N TYR A 155 1.55 -10.66 4.03
CA TYR A 155 1.23 -12.04 3.65
C TYR A 155 0.35 -12.09 2.40
N LEU A 156 -0.51 -11.09 2.22
CA LEU A 156 -1.31 -10.91 1.01
C LEU A 156 -0.44 -10.45 -0.18
N ALA A 157 0.52 -9.55 0.06
CA ALA A 157 1.44 -9.08 -0.99
C ALA A 157 2.31 -10.20 -1.53
N TYR A 158 2.84 -11.07 -0.65
CA TYR A 158 3.65 -12.23 -1.04
C TYR A 158 2.82 -13.46 -1.45
N GLY A 159 1.49 -13.42 -1.30
CA GLY A 159 0.61 -14.52 -1.70
C GLY A 159 0.72 -15.77 -0.84
N VAL A 160 1.29 -15.68 0.36
CA VAL A 160 1.39 -16.81 1.31
C VAL A 160 0.10 -17.05 2.10
N LEU A 161 -0.88 -16.16 1.97
CA LEU A 161 -2.23 -16.30 2.52
C LEU A 161 -3.25 -16.15 1.40
N ASP A 162 -4.13 -17.15 1.23
CA ASP A 162 -5.13 -17.14 0.15
C ASP A 162 -6.28 -16.19 0.51
N ILE A 163 -6.52 -15.20 -0.32
CA ILE A 163 -7.63 -14.25 -0.18
C ILE A 163 -9.01 -14.95 -0.16
N ILE A 164 -9.15 -16.10 -0.80
CA ILE A 164 -10.41 -16.85 -0.76
C ILE A 164 -10.67 -17.42 0.63
N GLN A 165 -9.63 -17.94 1.30
CA GLN A 165 -9.76 -18.41 2.67
C GLN A 165 -10.20 -17.28 3.57
N ILE A 166 -9.55 -16.12 3.49
CA ILE A 166 -9.92 -14.94 4.30
C ILE A 166 -11.40 -14.57 4.08
N PHE A 167 -11.85 -14.49 2.84
CA PHE A 167 -13.26 -14.19 2.57
C PHE A 167 -14.22 -15.27 3.07
N ASN A 168 -13.84 -16.55 2.97
CA ASN A 168 -14.65 -17.64 3.50
C ASN A 168 -14.82 -17.51 5.02
N ASP A 169 -13.72 -17.28 5.75
CA ASP A 169 -13.73 -17.16 7.21
C ASP A 169 -14.53 -15.92 7.66
N LEU A 170 -14.40 -14.80 6.95
CA LEU A 170 -15.19 -13.59 7.21
C LEU A 170 -16.69 -13.83 6.96
N LEU A 171 -17.06 -14.59 5.94
CA LEU A 171 -18.46 -14.94 5.68
C LEU A 171 -19.01 -15.91 6.73
N ASP A 172 -18.16 -16.79 7.30
CA ASP A 172 -18.54 -17.69 8.38
C ASP A 172 -18.76 -16.95 9.72
N GLY A 173 -18.00 -15.90 9.96
CA GLY A 173 -18.12 -15.08 11.16
C GLY A 173 -19.11 -13.92 11.04
N TYR A 174 -19.63 -13.63 9.84
CA TYR A 174 -20.35 -12.38 9.53
C TYR A 174 -21.56 -12.13 10.45
N ASP A 175 -22.36 -13.17 10.75
CA ASP A 175 -23.55 -13.04 11.59
C ASP A 175 -23.22 -12.75 13.08
N LYS A 176 -21.96 -12.87 13.49
CA LYS A 176 -21.55 -12.58 14.88
C LYS A 176 -21.44 -11.07 15.12
N ASP A 177 -20.88 -10.34 14.17
CA ASP A 177 -20.72 -8.89 14.21
C ASP A 177 -20.66 -8.30 12.79
N GLU A 178 -21.83 -8.05 12.21
CA GLU A 178 -21.95 -7.54 10.85
C GLU A 178 -21.12 -6.26 10.63
N GLN A 179 -21.10 -5.33 11.57
CA GLN A 179 -20.44 -4.03 11.41
C GLN A 179 -18.92 -4.18 11.22
N ASN A 180 -18.27 -4.88 12.13
CA ASN A 180 -16.82 -5.02 12.12
C ASN A 180 -16.33 -5.93 10.99
N TYR A 181 -17.02 -7.06 10.75
CA TYR A 181 -16.72 -7.93 9.62
C TYR A 181 -16.90 -7.22 8.27
N GLU A 182 -17.97 -6.44 8.11
CA GLU A 182 -18.20 -5.68 6.89
C GLU A 182 -17.15 -4.58 6.70
N ALA A 183 -16.71 -3.92 7.78
CA ALA A 183 -15.63 -2.94 7.72
C ALA A 183 -14.33 -3.57 7.20
N PHE A 184 -13.98 -4.77 7.66
CA PHE A 184 -12.79 -5.48 7.17
C PHE A 184 -12.96 -5.99 5.74
N ILE A 185 -14.10 -6.59 5.40
CA ILE A 185 -14.45 -7.02 4.03
C ILE A 185 -14.31 -5.84 3.05
N ARG A 186 -14.75 -4.66 3.45
CA ARG A 186 -14.67 -3.46 2.63
C ARG A 186 -13.23 -3.08 2.27
N GLU A 187 -12.28 -3.20 3.19
CA GLU A 187 -10.86 -2.92 2.92
C GLU A 187 -10.28 -3.95 1.94
N LEU A 188 -10.64 -5.22 2.06
CA LEU A 188 -10.23 -6.24 1.08
C LEU A 188 -10.83 -5.98 -0.30
N ILE A 189 -12.09 -5.52 -0.37
CA ILE A 189 -12.73 -5.15 -1.65
C ILE A 189 -12.06 -3.89 -2.23
N PHE A 190 -11.52 -2.96 -1.42
CA PHE A 190 -10.69 -1.85 -1.91
C PHE A 190 -9.43 -2.36 -2.62
N ARG A 191 -8.75 -3.36 -2.04
CA ARG A 191 -7.61 -4.01 -2.68
C ARG A 191 -8.01 -4.61 -4.04
N GLU A 192 -9.11 -5.34 -4.11
CA GLU A 192 -9.65 -5.89 -5.37
C GLU A 192 -9.96 -4.79 -6.40
N PHE A 193 -10.50 -3.66 -5.97
CA PHE A 193 -10.77 -2.52 -6.84
C PHE A 193 -9.50 -1.92 -7.44
N TYR A 194 -8.44 -1.79 -6.67
CA TYR A 194 -7.16 -1.30 -7.17
C TYR A 194 -6.53 -2.26 -8.17
N TYR A 195 -6.67 -3.57 -7.99
CA TYR A 195 -6.28 -4.55 -9.00
C TYR A 195 -7.07 -4.42 -10.30
N VAL A 196 -8.37 -4.18 -10.20
CA VAL A 196 -9.20 -3.91 -11.39
C VAL A 196 -8.72 -2.66 -12.11
N LEU A 197 -8.47 -1.58 -11.40
CA LEU A 197 -7.97 -0.33 -11.98
C LEU A 197 -6.63 -0.53 -12.68
N MET A 198 -5.68 -1.13 -11.99
CA MET A 198 -4.33 -1.33 -12.50
C MET A 198 -4.35 -2.22 -13.76
N THR A 199 -5.12 -3.31 -13.74
CA THR A 199 -5.26 -4.20 -14.90
C THR A 199 -5.92 -3.52 -16.11
N GLN A 200 -6.90 -2.62 -15.84
CA GLN A 200 -7.65 -1.96 -16.92
C GLN A 200 -6.96 -0.70 -17.45
N TYR A 201 -6.16 -0.05 -16.61
CA TYR A 201 -5.47 1.21 -16.89
C TYR A 201 -3.98 1.12 -16.50
N PRO A 202 -3.19 0.21 -17.09
CA PRO A 202 -1.81 -0.04 -16.65
C PRO A 202 -0.90 1.20 -16.75
N LYS A 203 -1.19 2.12 -17.68
CA LYS A 203 -0.43 3.39 -17.81
C LYS A 203 -0.47 4.24 -16.54
N THR A 204 -1.47 4.04 -15.68
CA THR A 204 -1.59 4.78 -14.42
C THR A 204 -0.49 4.46 -13.40
N ALA A 205 0.30 3.42 -13.64
CA ALA A 205 1.52 3.19 -12.88
C ALA A 205 2.51 4.37 -12.94
N HIS A 206 2.50 5.13 -14.03
CA HIS A 206 3.49 6.17 -14.30
C HIS A 206 2.90 7.56 -14.58
N ILE A 207 1.62 7.63 -14.91
CA ILE A 207 0.94 8.88 -15.26
C ILE A 207 -0.35 9.05 -14.47
N ALA A 208 -0.74 10.28 -14.23
CA ALA A 208 -2.01 10.60 -13.58
C ALA A 208 -3.19 9.99 -14.34
N PHE A 209 -4.14 9.37 -13.63
CA PHE A 209 -5.36 8.84 -14.22
C PHE A 209 -6.21 9.94 -14.87
N LYS A 210 -6.33 11.09 -14.20
CA LYS A 210 -7.05 12.26 -14.74
C LYS A 210 -6.14 13.01 -15.70
N GLU A 211 -6.42 12.91 -17.00
CA GLU A 211 -5.63 13.52 -18.07
C GLU A 211 -5.33 15.01 -17.83
N LYS A 212 -6.31 15.78 -17.35
CA LYS A 212 -6.13 17.20 -17.05
C LYS A 212 -5.04 17.49 -16.01
N TYR A 213 -4.68 16.52 -15.18
CA TYR A 213 -3.66 16.67 -14.12
C TYR A 213 -2.32 16.02 -14.47
N GLN A 214 -2.15 15.51 -15.71
CA GLN A 214 -0.87 14.92 -16.16
C GLN A 214 0.24 15.96 -16.33
N ASN A 215 -0.14 17.22 -16.51
CA ASN A 215 0.80 18.33 -16.72
C ASN A 215 0.81 19.32 -15.55
N LEU A 216 0.47 18.87 -14.34
CA LEU A 216 0.65 19.70 -13.13
C LEU A 216 2.12 20.10 -13.01
N ASN A 217 2.36 21.36 -12.68
CA ASN A 217 3.70 21.92 -12.52
C ASN A 217 4.27 21.57 -11.13
N TRP A 218 4.50 20.27 -10.88
CA TRP A 218 5.05 19.78 -9.63
C TRP A 218 6.38 20.44 -9.28
N SER A 219 6.63 20.63 -7.99
CA SER A 219 7.95 21.00 -7.48
C SER A 219 8.92 19.83 -7.61
N TYR A 220 10.12 20.09 -8.09
CA TYR A 220 11.24 19.13 -8.13
C TYR A 220 12.31 19.46 -7.08
N ASN A 221 11.89 19.89 -5.90
CA ASN A 221 12.79 20.26 -4.81
C ASN A 221 13.32 19.01 -4.10
N GLU A 222 14.54 18.60 -4.46
CA GLU A 222 15.21 17.42 -3.90
C GLU A 222 15.53 17.59 -2.42
N ASP A 223 15.85 18.81 -1.94
CA ASP A 223 16.14 19.07 -0.54
C ASP A 223 14.89 18.85 0.33
N ASN A 224 13.74 19.35 -0.12
CA ASN A 224 12.48 19.14 0.57
C ASN A 224 12.05 17.67 0.56
N PHE A 225 12.27 16.96 -0.55
CA PHE A 225 12.03 15.52 -0.63
C PHE A 225 12.94 14.75 0.34
N ASP A 226 14.21 15.14 0.42
CA ASP A 226 15.19 14.56 1.34
C ASP A 226 14.80 14.75 2.80
N LEU A 227 14.33 15.94 3.19
CA LEU A 227 13.83 16.19 4.53
C LEU A 227 12.60 15.33 4.84
N TRP A 228 11.64 15.23 3.90
CA TRP A 228 10.45 14.40 4.07
C TRP A 228 10.80 12.92 4.24
N ARG A 229 11.60 12.35 3.35
CA ARG A 229 11.96 10.92 3.42
C ARG A 229 12.78 10.56 4.65
N LYS A 230 13.51 11.51 5.23
CA LYS A 230 14.29 11.33 6.47
C LYS A 230 13.45 11.55 7.73
N GLY A 231 12.22 12.02 7.63
CA GLY A 231 11.39 12.40 8.78
C GLY A 231 11.93 13.62 9.52
N MET A 232 12.29 14.67 8.77
CA MET A 232 12.90 15.90 9.26
C MET A 232 12.10 17.14 8.84
N THR A 233 10.76 16.98 8.76
CA THR A 233 9.88 18.05 8.28
C THR A 233 9.52 19.09 9.34
N GLY A 234 9.76 18.78 10.62
CA GLY A 234 9.34 19.60 11.76
C GLY A 234 7.85 19.44 12.11
N PHE A 235 7.13 18.52 11.43
CA PHE A 235 5.79 18.09 11.80
C PHE A 235 5.87 16.70 12.44
N PRO A 236 5.78 16.59 13.79
CA PRO A 236 6.10 15.34 14.49
C PRO A 236 5.31 14.13 14.03
N ILE A 237 4.05 14.28 13.64
CA ILE A 237 3.25 13.16 13.13
C ILE A 237 3.77 12.63 11.78
N ILE A 238 4.26 13.52 10.91
CA ILE A 238 4.87 13.15 9.62
C ILE A 238 6.20 12.46 9.89
N ASP A 239 7.03 13.07 10.74
CA ASP A 239 8.38 12.60 11.04
C ASP A 239 8.35 11.24 11.75
N ALA A 240 7.41 11.03 12.67
CA ALA A 240 7.18 9.74 13.32
C ALA A 240 6.76 8.66 12.31
N ALA A 241 5.87 8.98 11.37
CA ALA A 241 5.44 8.03 10.37
C ALA A 241 6.56 7.65 9.39
N MET A 242 7.39 8.61 8.98
CA MET A 242 8.57 8.32 8.17
C MET A 242 9.63 7.55 8.98
N GLY A 243 9.75 7.81 10.28
CA GLY A 243 10.56 7.03 11.21
C GLY A 243 10.11 5.58 11.31
N GLU A 244 8.80 5.31 11.43
CA GLU A 244 8.23 3.96 11.38
C GLU A 244 8.61 3.26 10.07
N LEU A 245 8.34 3.88 8.93
CA LEU A 245 8.68 3.32 7.62
C LEU A 245 10.16 2.97 7.50
N ASN A 246 11.02 3.90 7.88
CA ASN A 246 12.46 3.75 7.70
C ASN A 246 13.09 2.69 8.62
N THR A 247 12.49 2.45 9.79
CA THR A 247 13.02 1.48 10.77
C THR A 247 12.41 0.10 10.65
N THR A 248 11.13 0.01 10.26
CA THR A 248 10.38 -1.26 10.26
C THR A 248 10.04 -1.77 8.86
N GLY A 249 10.10 -0.91 7.84
CA GLY A 249 9.57 -1.23 6.51
C GLY A 249 8.03 -1.28 6.45
N TYR A 250 7.36 -0.86 7.51
CA TYR A 250 5.90 -0.82 7.61
C TYR A 250 5.43 0.60 7.94
N MET A 251 4.20 0.92 7.61
CA MET A 251 3.53 2.16 8.02
C MET A 251 2.04 1.91 8.13
N HIS A 252 1.43 2.37 9.21
CA HIS A 252 -0.02 2.31 9.40
C HIS A 252 -0.76 3.00 8.25
N ASN A 253 -1.89 2.42 7.76
CA ASN A 253 -2.62 2.94 6.59
C ASN A 253 -2.96 4.44 6.71
N ARG A 254 -3.44 4.89 7.88
CA ARG A 254 -3.73 6.32 8.11
C ARG A 254 -2.51 7.20 7.85
N MET A 255 -1.34 6.77 8.30
CA MET A 255 -0.11 7.53 8.12
C MET A 255 0.35 7.53 6.67
N ARG A 256 0.17 6.44 5.91
CA ARG A 256 0.42 6.45 4.45
C ARG A 256 -0.37 7.55 3.76
N MET A 257 -1.64 7.74 4.11
CA MET A 257 -2.47 8.82 3.57
C MET A 257 -2.00 10.21 4.01
N VAL A 258 -1.56 10.36 5.25
CA VAL A 258 -1.15 11.67 5.82
C VAL A 258 0.18 12.10 5.22
N VAL A 259 1.19 11.22 5.19
CA VAL A 259 2.52 11.57 4.65
C VAL A 259 2.52 11.74 3.14
N SER A 260 1.67 10.99 2.42
CA SER A 260 1.53 11.15 0.97
C SER A 260 0.82 12.45 0.59
N GLN A 261 -0.20 12.85 1.35
CA GLN A 261 -0.80 14.18 1.15
C GLN A 261 0.17 15.30 1.52
N PHE A 262 0.97 15.13 2.56
CA PHE A 262 1.98 16.12 2.91
C PHE A 262 2.98 16.31 1.76
N LEU A 263 3.52 15.22 1.20
CA LEU A 263 4.42 15.30 0.05
C LEU A 263 3.77 15.99 -1.15
N THR A 264 2.57 15.55 -1.53
CA THR A 264 1.92 15.97 -2.79
C THR A 264 1.16 17.30 -2.67
N LYS A 265 0.86 17.75 -1.46
CA LYS A 265 0.07 18.97 -1.21
C LYS A 265 0.89 20.04 -0.48
N ASP A 266 1.49 19.70 0.67
CA ASP A 266 2.24 20.70 1.43
C ASP A 266 3.58 21.02 0.77
N LEU A 267 4.27 20.03 0.18
CA LEU A 267 5.52 20.23 -0.55
C LEU A 267 5.32 20.37 -2.06
N PHE A 268 4.14 20.04 -2.56
CA PHE A 268 3.78 20.01 -3.98
C PHE A 268 4.76 19.23 -4.86
N ILE A 269 5.32 18.14 -4.31
CA ILE A 269 6.23 17.23 -5.03
C ILE A 269 5.45 16.13 -5.74
N ASP A 270 5.92 15.73 -6.93
CA ASP A 270 5.29 14.70 -7.75
C ASP A 270 5.11 13.40 -6.94
N TRP A 271 3.89 12.86 -7.00
CA TRP A 271 3.50 11.63 -6.31
C TRP A 271 4.37 10.42 -6.69
N THR A 272 4.94 10.40 -7.90
CA THR A 272 5.80 9.31 -8.37
C THR A 272 7.08 9.17 -7.55
N TRP A 273 7.60 10.27 -7.00
CA TRP A 273 8.77 10.21 -6.11
C TRP A 273 8.45 9.50 -4.80
N GLY A 274 7.30 9.81 -4.23
CA GLY A 274 6.86 9.18 -2.99
C GLY A 274 6.44 7.73 -3.19
N GLU A 275 5.79 7.42 -4.32
CA GLU A 275 5.44 6.05 -4.72
C GLU A 275 6.69 5.19 -4.81
N GLU A 276 7.70 5.65 -5.53
CA GLU A 276 8.98 4.96 -5.68
C GLU A 276 9.70 4.78 -4.34
N TYR A 277 9.67 5.79 -3.47
CA TYR A 277 10.25 5.65 -2.13
C TYR A 277 9.53 4.58 -1.30
N PHE A 278 8.20 4.52 -1.36
CA PHE A 278 7.42 3.47 -0.71
C PHE A 278 7.71 2.10 -1.30
N ARG A 279 7.86 2.00 -2.62
CA ARG A 279 8.26 0.77 -3.30
C ARG A 279 9.57 0.19 -2.75
N GLN A 280 10.54 1.07 -2.49
CA GLN A 280 11.86 0.66 -1.97
C GLN A 280 11.84 0.32 -0.47
N LYS A 281 10.89 0.84 0.30
CA LYS A 281 10.90 0.74 1.75
C LYS A 281 9.87 -0.23 2.32
N LEU A 282 8.69 -0.32 1.71
CA LEU A 282 7.61 -1.13 2.25
C LEU A 282 7.87 -2.63 2.06
N ILE A 283 7.86 -3.37 3.16
CA ILE A 283 7.93 -4.84 3.14
C ILE A 283 6.63 -5.49 2.64
N ASP A 284 5.52 -4.75 2.68
CA ASP A 284 4.21 -5.16 2.19
C ASP A 284 3.83 -4.45 0.89
N TYR A 285 4.84 -4.07 0.08
CA TYR A 285 4.59 -3.37 -1.17
C TYR A 285 3.65 -4.17 -2.08
N ASP A 286 2.58 -3.51 -2.48
CA ASP A 286 1.60 -3.96 -3.47
C ASP A 286 1.42 -2.85 -4.51
N ALA A 287 1.83 -3.10 -5.73
CA ALA A 287 1.90 -2.07 -6.77
C ALA A 287 0.53 -1.42 -7.03
N ALA A 288 -0.55 -2.22 -7.10
CA ALA A 288 -1.87 -1.68 -7.37
C ALA A 288 -2.36 -0.77 -6.24
N SER A 289 -2.20 -1.21 -4.99
CA SER A 289 -2.60 -0.44 -3.81
C SER A 289 -1.73 0.79 -3.62
N ASN A 290 -0.42 0.69 -3.82
CA ASN A 290 0.50 1.81 -3.62
C ASN A 290 0.28 2.91 -4.66
N VAL A 291 0.32 2.58 -5.95
CA VAL A 291 0.12 3.54 -7.05
C VAL A 291 -1.22 4.27 -6.91
N HIS A 292 -2.32 3.53 -6.72
CA HIS A 292 -3.63 4.18 -6.65
C HIS A 292 -3.86 4.90 -5.32
N GLY A 293 -3.23 4.47 -4.23
CA GLY A 293 -3.20 5.19 -2.95
C GLY A 293 -2.47 6.53 -3.07
N TRP A 294 -1.33 6.56 -3.74
CA TRP A 294 -0.60 7.79 -4.03
C TRP A 294 -1.39 8.74 -4.94
N GLN A 295 -1.97 8.24 -6.01
CA GLN A 295 -2.81 9.04 -6.89
C GLN A 295 -4.11 9.53 -6.21
N TRP A 296 -4.65 8.73 -5.26
CA TRP A 296 -5.77 9.18 -4.44
C TRP A 296 -5.36 10.41 -3.59
N SER A 297 -4.24 10.34 -2.92
CA SER A 297 -3.70 11.43 -2.08
C SER A 297 -3.35 12.68 -2.90
N ALA A 298 -2.75 12.48 -4.07
CA ALA A 298 -2.38 13.55 -4.99
C ALA A 298 -3.57 14.21 -5.70
N SER A 299 -4.78 13.68 -5.58
CA SER A 299 -6.00 14.10 -6.31
C SER A 299 -5.97 13.84 -7.82
N THR A 300 -4.99 13.10 -8.31
CA THR A 300 -4.77 12.78 -9.73
C THR A 300 -5.42 11.48 -10.17
N GLY A 301 -5.77 10.62 -9.22
CA GLY A 301 -6.35 9.30 -9.45
C GLY A 301 -7.85 9.32 -9.75
N THR A 302 -8.37 8.12 -10.03
CA THR A 302 -9.81 7.88 -10.06
C THR A 302 -10.35 7.85 -8.63
N ASP A 303 -11.57 8.31 -8.42
CA ASP A 303 -12.20 8.40 -7.09
C ASP A 303 -11.32 9.08 -6.02
N ALA A 304 -10.39 9.91 -6.47
CA ALA A 304 -9.39 10.55 -5.62
C ALA A 304 -10.00 11.64 -4.74
N VAL A 305 -9.35 11.89 -3.61
CA VAL A 305 -9.73 12.98 -2.72
C VAL A 305 -9.76 14.31 -3.52
N PRO A 306 -10.80 15.15 -3.37
CA PRO A 306 -10.81 16.45 -4.00
C PRO A 306 -9.59 17.30 -3.58
N TYR A 307 -8.97 18.00 -4.53
CA TYR A 307 -7.71 18.73 -4.26
C TYR A 307 -7.84 19.78 -3.15
N PHE A 308 -9.01 20.36 -2.96
CA PHE A 308 -9.28 21.33 -1.90
C PHE A 308 -9.47 20.71 -0.50
N ARG A 309 -9.56 19.38 -0.39
CA ARG A 309 -9.61 18.65 0.88
C ARG A 309 -8.22 18.17 1.25
N MET A 310 -7.40 19.09 1.76
CA MET A 310 -6.08 18.77 2.28
C MET A 310 -6.16 18.32 3.74
N PHE A 311 -5.37 17.32 4.10
CA PHE A 311 -5.16 16.99 5.49
C PHE A 311 -4.26 18.04 6.14
N ASN A 312 -4.72 18.61 7.23
CA ASN A 312 -3.86 19.46 8.06
C ASN A 312 -3.08 18.57 9.03
N PRO A 313 -1.73 18.52 8.98
CA PRO A 313 -0.93 17.61 9.79
C PRO A 313 -1.17 17.77 11.30
N VAL A 314 -1.35 18.99 11.77
CA VAL A 314 -1.65 19.28 13.19
C VAL A 314 -2.97 18.62 13.61
N ARG A 315 -4.03 18.81 12.82
CA ARG A 315 -5.35 18.20 13.12
C ARG A 315 -5.33 16.69 13.01
N GLN A 316 -4.53 16.12 12.09
CA GLN A 316 -4.35 14.66 12.01
C GLN A 316 -3.67 14.14 13.27
N SER A 317 -2.64 14.83 13.75
CA SER A 317 -1.94 14.52 14.98
C SER A 317 -2.87 14.56 16.21
N GLU A 318 -3.59 15.67 16.39
CA GLU A 318 -4.55 15.84 17.49
C GLU A 318 -5.65 14.77 17.51
N ARG A 319 -6.08 14.34 16.32
CA ARG A 319 -7.18 13.37 16.19
C ARG A 319 -6.73 11.93 16.43
N PHE A 320 -5.63 11.50 15.81
CA PHE A 320 -5.23 10.09 15.75
C PHE A 320 -4.14 9.71 16.74
N ASP A 321 -3.41 10.68 17.29
CA ASP A 321 -2.38 10.46 18.33
C ASP A 321 -2.52 11.47 19.48
N LYS A 322 -3.72 11.61 20.01
CA LYS A 322 -4.07 12.63 21.04
C LYS A 322 -3.09 12.74 22.19
N LYS A 323 -2.49 11.61 22.60
CA LYS A 323 -1.49 11.54 23.68
C LYS A 323 -0.05 11.59 23.20
N ALA A 324 0.16 11.80 21.91
CA ALA A 324 1.45 11.79 21.24
C ALA A 324 2.29 10.50 21.51
N LEU A 325 1.63 9.38 21.73
CA LEU A 325 2.30 8.11 22.02
C LEU A 325 3.01 7.55 20.79
N TYR A 326 2.37 7.68 19.62
CA TYR A 326 2.97 7.30 18.34
C TYR A 326 4.16 8.20 17.99
N ILE A 327 4.00 9.52 18.16
CA ILE A 327 5.09 10.47 17.97
C ILE A 327 6.29 10.12 18.87
N LYS A 328 6.05 9.95 20.15
CA LYS A 328 7.10 9.63 21.13
C LYS A 328 7.78 8.28 20.87
N LYS A 329 7.03 7.30 20.40
CA LYS A 329 7.55 5.97 20.05
C LYS A 329 8.62 6.04 18.96
N PHE A 330 8.42 6.88 17.94
CA PHE A 330 9.32 6.96 16.78
C PHE A 330 10.25 8.18 16.80
N ILE A 331 10.03 9.12 17.72
CA ILE A 331 10.91 10.29 17.94
C ILE A 331 11.29 10.40 19.44
N PRO A 332 12.21 9.55 19.92
CA PRO A 332 12.57 9.51 21.34
C PRO A 332 13.04 10.85 21.93
N THR A 333 13.63 11.71 21.12
CA THR A 333 14.05 13.06 21.51
C THR A 333 12.89 13.89 22.09
N LEU A 334 11.65 13.60 21.69
CA LEU A 334 10.45 14.31 22.12
C LEU A 334 9.73 13.68 23.33
N ASN A 335 10.30 12.64 23.95
CA ASN A 335 9.63 11.86 25.01
C ASN A 335 9.22 12.71 26.22
N ASP A 336 10.07 13.66 26.62
CA ASP A 336 9.86 14.48 27.81
C ASP A 336 8.98 15.71 27.56
N VAL A 337 8.60 15.96 26.30
CA VAL A 337 7.74 17.09 25.94
C VAL A 337 6.27 16.72 26.14
N ASP A 338 5.48 17.63 26.72
CA ASP A 338 4.02 17.47 26.86
C ASP A 338 3.33 17.24 25.52
N ALA A 339 2.47 16.21 25.43
CA ALA A 339 1.78 15.82 24.20
C ALA A 339 1.08 16.98 23.49
N LYS A 340 0.43 17.87 24.24
CA LYS A 340 -0.31 19.03 23.70
C LYS A 340 0.54 20.00 22.88
N TYR A 341 1.86 20.04 23.12
CA TYR A 341 2.79 20.91 22.38
C TYR A 341 3.35 20.23 21.13
N LEU A 342 3.33 18.88 21.09
CA LEU A 342 3.88 18.10 19.99
C LEU A 342 3.01 18.09 18.73
N HIS A 343 1.74 18.46 18.83
CA HIS A 343 0.87 18.51 17.67
C HIS A 343 1.16 19.71 16.75
N ASP A 344 1.58 20.85 17.34
CA ASP A 344 1.93 22.07 16.60
C ASP A 344 3.20 22.70 17.19
N THR A 345 4.35 22.25 16.71
CA THR A 345 5.65 22.69 17.22
C THR A 345 5.93 24.16 16.94
N TYR A 346 5.43 24.69 15.82
CA TYR A 346 5.60 26.11 15.48
C TYR A 346 4.87 27.01 16.49
N LYS A 347 3.63 26.71 16.79
CA LYS A 347 2.83 27.46 17.74
C LYS A 347 3.37 27.40 19.17
N HIS A 348 3.99 26.29 19.53
CA HIS A 348 4.43 25.98 20.90
C HIS A 348 5.96 25.96 21.07
N GLU A 349 6.73 26.59 20.15
CA GLU A 349 8.20 26.63 20.18
C GLU A 349 8.75 27.03 21.55
N ARG A 350 8.15 28.06 22.16
CA ARG A 350 8.58 28.54 23.49
C ARG A 350 8.39 27.47 24.57
N GLN A 351 7.22 26.86 24.66
CA GLN A 351 6.91 25.85 25.66
C GLN A 351 7.77 24.59 25.48
N ILE A 352 8.05 24.22 24.24
CA ILE A 352 8.94 23.09 23.90
C ILE A 352 10.36 23.39 24.36
N LYS A 353 10.83 24.64 24.16
CA LYS A 353 12.16 25.10 24.64
C LYS A 353 12.23 25.10 26.16
N GLU A 354 11.18 25.51 26.85
CA GLU A 354 11.09 25.48 28.33
C GLU A 354 11.17 24.03 28.87
N GLN A 355 10.83 23.01 28.02
CA GLN A 355 10.95 21.59 28.32
C GLN A 355 12.24 20.94 27.78
N GLY A 356 13.22 21.76 27.40
CA GLY A 356 14.58 21.33 27.09
C GLY A 356 14.86 20.99 25.63
N ILE A 357 13.92 21.21 24.70
CA ILE A 357 14.12 20.95 23.26
C ILE A 357 14.19 22.26 22.49
N GLU A 358 15.29 22.50 21.79
CA GLU A 358 15.48 23.65 20.94
C GLU A 358 15.19 23.32 19.47
N LEU A 359 14.12 23.91 18.91
CA LEU A 359 13.78 23.73 17.52
C LEU A 359 14.82 24.32 16.57
N GLY A 360 15.21 23.57 15.58
CA GLY A 360 16.30 23.89 14.65
C GLY A 360 17.67 23.37 15.10
N LYS A 361 17.74 22.77 16.31
CA LYS A 361 18.96 22.16 16.83
C LYS A 361 18.70 20.69 17.26
N ASP A 362 17.81 20.47 18.22
CA ASP A 362 17.51 19.16 18.78
C ASP A 362 16.40 18.45 17.98
N TYR A 363 15.48 19.24 17.43
CA TYR A 363 14.42 18.79 16.53
C TYR A 363 14.18 19.85 15.44
N PRO A 364 13.85 19.48 14.18
CA PRO A 364 13.69 20.45 13.10
C PRO A 364 12.55 21.44 13.32
N LYS A 365 12.68 22.65 12.76
CA LYS A 365 11.56 23.57 12.59
C LYS A 365 10.66 23.11 11.46
N GLN A 366 9.38 23.49 11.51
CA GLN A 366 8.45 23.22 10.40
C GLN A 366 8.99 23.81 9.09
N MET A 367 9.12 22.97 8.08
CA MET A 367 9.74 23.32 6.80
C MET A 367 8.81 24.12 5.88
N VAL A 368 7.50 24.11 6.12
CA VAL A 368 6.48 24.81 5.33
C VAL A 368 5.37 25.37 6.22
N ASN A 369 4.66 26.37 5.69
CA ASN A 369 3.41 26.85 6.26
C ASN A 369 2.23 26.18 5.53
N HIS A 370 1.47 25.35 6.23
CA HIS A 370 0.33 24.62 5.67
C HIS A 370 -0.71 25.51 4.98
N SER A 371 -0.98 26.72 5.48
CA SER A 371 -1.95 27.63 4.87
C SER A 371 -1.45 28.13 3.51
N GLU A 372 -0.18 28.53 3.42
CA GLU A 372 0.43 28.98 2.17
C GLU A 372 0.51 27.85 1.15
N SER A 373 0.89 26.64 1.58
CA SER A 373 0.88 25.44 0.73
C SER A 373 -0.52 25.15 0.17
N ARG A 374 -1.54 25.31 1.01
CA ARG A 374 -2.93 25.11 0.57
C ARG A 374 -3.33 26.12 -0.52
N ASP A 375 -2.99 27.39 -0.36
CA ASP A 375 -3.31 28.42 -1.35
C ASP A 375 -2.57 28.16 -2.67
N HIS A 376 -1.32 27.71 -2.61
CA HIS A 376 -0.54 27.29 -3.77
C HIS A 376 -1.22 26.11 -4.51
N VAL A 377 -1.56 25.05 -3.82
CA VAL A 377 -2.27 23.89 -4.40
C VAL A 377 -3.58 24.31 -5.05
N MET A 378 -4.37 25.16 -4.38
CA MET A 378 -5.64 25.66 -4.93
C MET A 378 -5.41 26.42 -6.24
N SER A 379 -4.34 27.22 -6.35
CA SER A 379 -3.98 27.95 -7.56
C SER A 379 -3.59 27.01 -8.70
N GLU A 380 -2.68 26.07 -8.44
CA GLU A 380 -2.14 25.15 -9.45
C GLU A 380 -3.24 24.22 -10.02
N PHE A 381 -4.08 23.64 -9.15
CA PHE A 381 -5.17 22.77 -9.62
C PHE A 381 -6.28 23.54 -10.37
N LYS A 382 -6.59 24.79 -9.96
CA LYS A 382 -7.55 25.63 -10.69
C LYS A 382 -7.04 26.04 -12.08
N ALA A 383 -5.74 26.23 -12.24
CA ALA A 383 -5.14 26.54 -13.54
C ALA A 383 -5.30 25.40 -14.57
N MET A 384 -5.60 24.17 -14.09
CA MET A 384 -5.84 22.99 -14.93
C MET A 384 -7.32 22.71 -15.22
N GLU A 385 -8.24 23.49 -14.65
CA GLU A 385 -9.69 23.38 -14.88
C GLU A 385 -10.16 24.19 -16.08
#